data_39c187df706f9726bad97a35feeb9d76
#
_entry.id   39c187df706f9726bad97a35feeb9d76
#
_cell.length_a   1.000
_cell.length_b   1.000
_cell.length_c   1.000
_cell.angle_alpha   90.00
_cell.angle_beta   90.00
_cell.angle_gamma   90.00
#
_symmetry.space_group_name_H-M   'P 1'
#
loop_
_entity.id
_entity.type
_entity.pdbx_description
1 polymer ?
#
loop_
_entity_poly.entity_id
_entity_poly.type
_entity_poly.pdbx_seq_one_letter_code
_entity_poly.pdbx_strand_id
1 'polypeptide(L)'
;MENIYLRVKGIIKQDDKYLLIKRWVDDRIPDPFLWEFVDAEVNYGEAPDEAVIRAIEEILSVEGRIERIVYTWSNMIGDSQCVGIAYICSLEDDSSIILGEEYVEWEWVERDRFPEYIENKYVLNDLEGLEL
;
A
#
# COMPACT_ATOMS: atom_id res chain seq x y z
N MET A 1 -22.57 7.79 14.35
CA MET A 1 -22.04 6.59 15.01
C MET A 1 -20.53 6.49 14.79
N GLU A 2 -19.81 6.25 15.85
CA GLU A 2 -18.37 6.08 15.80
C GLU A 2 -18.01 4.71 15.20
N ASN A 3 -17.08 4.69 14.25
CA ASN A 3 -16.63 3.47 13.60
C ASN A 3 -15.11 3.37 13.65
N ILE A 4 -14.64 2.14 13.79
CA ILE A 4 -13.23 1.81 13.63
C ILE A 4 -13.14 0.84 12.47
N TYR A 5 -12.26 1.11 11.53
CA TYR A 5 -11.98 0.18 10.44
C TYR A 5 -10.48 -0.03 10.30
N LEU A 6 -10.12 -1.18 9.77
CA LEU A 6 -8.73 -1.61 9.64
C LEU A 6 -8.28 -1.57 8.19
N ARG A 7 -7.06 -1.07 7.99
CA ARG A 7 -6.41 -1.10 6.69
C ARG A 7 -5.03 -1.76 6.82
N VAL A 8 -4.56 -2.27 5.70
CA VAL A 8 -3.21 -2.83 5.60
C VAL A 8 -2.49 -2.20 4.44
N LYS A 9 -1.17 -2.13 4.54
CA LYS A 9 -0.30 -1.62 3.50
C LYS A 9 0.80 -2.62 3.23
N GLY A 10 1.02 -2.94 1.97
CA GLY A 10 2.11 -3.81 1.55
C GLY A 10 3.20 -2.99 0.87
N ILE A 11 4.33 -2.84 1.55
CA ILE A 11 5.51 -2.19 1.00
C ILE A 11 6.36 -3.29 0.41
N ILE A 12 6.35 -3.43 -0.90
CA ILE A 12 7.01 -4.51 -1.61
C ILE A 12 8.43 -4.08 -1.95
N LYS A 13 9.39 -4.81 -1.41
CA LYS A 13 10.80 -4.53 -1.57
C LYS A 13 11.48 -5.59 -2.40
N GLN A 14 12.34 -5.14 -3.32
CA GLN A 14 13.20 -6.02 -4.10
C GLN A 14 14.56 -5.31 -4.26
N ASP A 15 15.61 -5.94 -3.74
CA ASP A 15 16.93 -5.32 -3.64
C ASP A 15 16.81 -3.99 -2.87
N ASP A 16 17.22 -2.86 -3.42
CA ASP A 16 17.14 -1.56 -2.79
C ASP A 16 15.96 -0.72 -3.29
N LYS A 17 15.01 -1.36 -3.96
CA LYS A 17 13.86 -0.67 -4.57
C LYS A 17 12.54 -1.13 -4.01
N TYR A 18 11.55 -0.28 -4.11
CA TYR A 18 10.20 -0.50 -3.58
C TYR A 18 9.18 -0.30 -4.69
N LEU A 19 8.17 -1.14 -4.70
CA LEU A 19 7.13 -1.08 -5.73
C LEU A 19 6.11 0.00 -5.39
N LEU A 20 5.96 0.94 -6.30
CA LEU A 20 4.87 1.90 -6.27
C LEU A 20 3.94 1.61 -7.44
N ILE A 21 2.66 1.81 -7.22
CA ILE A 21 1.62 1.60 -8.21
C ILE A 21 0.86 2.89 -8.43
N LYS A 22 0.50 3.15 -9.68
CA LYS A 22 -0.21 4.36 -10.04
C LYS A 22 -1.67 4.04 -10.32
N ARG A 23 -2.54 4.73 -9.59
CA ARG A 23 -3.97 4.55 -9.70
C ARG A 23 -4.49 5.18 -11.01
N TRP A 24 -5.50 4.53 -11.61
CA TRP A 24 -6.22 5.11 -12.74
C TRP A 24 -6.91 6.40 -12.31
N VAL A 25 -6.80 7.45 -13.14
CA VAL A 25 -7.35 8.76 -12.85
C VAL A 25 -8.62 8.98 -13.65
N ASP A 26 -9.70 9.32 -12.94
CA ASP A 26 -10.96 9.75 -13.52
C ASP A 26 -11.14 11.23 -13.15
N ASP A 27 -11.49 12.06 -14.11
CA ASP A 27 -11.73 13.49 -13.88
C ASP A 27 -12.78 13.76 -12.80
N ARG A 28 -13.60 12.75 -12.48
CA ARG A 28 -14.63 12.83 -11.45
C ARG A 28 -14.08 12.62 -10.04
N ILE A 29 -12.84 12.16 -9.91
CA ILE A 29 -12.21 11.94 -8.61
C ILE A 29 -11.40 13.17 -8.25
N PRO A 30 -11.82 13.95 -7.24
CA PRO A 30 -11.02 15.09 -6.82
C PRO A 30 -9.74 14.60 -6.12
N ASP A 31 -8.62 15.16 -6.51
CA ASP A 31 -7.33 15.01 -5.86
C ASP A 31 -6.89 13.56 -5.64
N PRO A 32 -6.79 12.75 -6.69
CA PRO A 32 -6.30 11.37 -6.54
C PRO A 32 -4.80 11.38 -6.26
N PHE A 33 -4.40 10.65 -5.22
CA PHE A 33 -2.98 10.36 -5.02
C PHE A 33 -2.60 9.29 -6.04
N LEU A 34 -1.82 9.68 -7.03
CA LEU A 34 -1.54 8.85 -8.18
C LEU A 34 -0.69 7.63 -7.84
N TRP A 35 0.38 7.85 -7.08
CA TRP A 35 1.34 6.80 -6.73
C TRP A 35 1.19 6.41 -5.26
N GLU A 36 1.14 5.10 -5.00
CA GLU A 36 0.97 4.58 -3.65
C GLU A 36 1.58 3.18 -3.51
N PHE A 37 1.71 2.72 -2.26
CA PHE A 37 1.99 1.31 -1.99
C PHE A 37 0.71 0.49 -2.16
N VAL A 38 0.82 -0.83 -2.18
CA VAL A 38 -0.36 -1.69 -2.11
C VAL A 38 -1.09 -1.39 -0.81
N ASP A 39 -2.39 -1.17 -0.88
CA ASP A 39 -3.21 -0.76 0.25
C ASP A 39 -4.60 -1.40 0.12
N ALA A 40 -5.17 -1.83 1.23
CA ALA A 40 -6.50 -2.44 1.22
C ALA A 40 -7.16 -2.38 2.60
N GLU A 41 -8.47 -2.51 2.59
CA GLU A 41 -9.25 -2.65 3.81
C GLU A 41 -9.27 -4.11 4.24
N VAL A 42 -9.22 -4.35 5.54
CA VAL A 42 -9.39 -5.69 6.10
C VAL A 42 -10.87 -6.02 6.14
N ASN A 43 -11.24 -7.16 5.54
CA ASN A 43 -12.63 -7.61 5.52
C ASN A 43 -13.03 -8.26 6.85
N TYR A 44 -14.30 -8.22 7.16
CA TYR A 44 -14.83 -8.89 8.35
C TYR A 44 -14.46 -10.38 8.33
N GLY A 45 -13.86 -10.84 9.43
CA GLY A 45 -13.43 -12.23 9.56
C GLY A 45 -12.06 -12.54 8.99
N GLU A 46 -11.43 -11.56 8.36
CA GLU A 46 -10.10 -11.71 7.74
C GLU A 46 -9.03 -11.18 8.71
N ALA A 47 -7.91 -11.89 8.82
CA ALA A 47 -6.77 -11.39 9.58
C ALA A 47 -6.02 -10.34 8.75
N PRO A 48 -5.33 -9.36 9.39
CA PRO A 48 -4.58 -8.34 8.65
C PRO A 48 -3.53 -8.89 7.70
N ASP A 49 -2.80 -9.94 8.08
CA ASP A 49 -1.81 -10.57 7.22
C ASP A 49 -2.45 -11.26 6.00
N GLU A 50 -3.62 -11.86 6.18
CA GLU A 50 -4.38 -12.43 5.06
C GLU A 50 -4.84 -11.32 4.11
N ALA A 51 -5.24 -10.17 4.65
CA ALA A 51 -5.71 -9.04 3.85
C ALA A 51 -4.62 -8.48 2.95
N VAL A 52 -3.40 -8.31 3.45
CA VAL A 52 -2.32 -7.76 2.63
C VAL A 52 -1.89 -8.75 1.53
N ILE A 53 -1.87 -10.05 1.82
CA ILE A 53 -1.57 -11.07 0.80
C ILE A 53 -2.65 -11.08 -0.27
N ARG A 54 -3.92 -11.04 0.14
CA ARG A 54 -5.04 -10.95 -0.80
C ARG A 54 -4.93 -9.70 -1.70
N ALA A 55 -4.61 -8.55 -1.10
CA ALA A 55 -4.48 -7.30 -1.84
C ALA A 55 -3.37 -7.36 -2.89
N ILE A 56 -2.22 -7.92 -2.53
CA ILE A 56 -1.11 -8.09 -3.46
C ILE A 56 -1.55 -8.95 -4.65
N GLU A 57 -2.22 -10.06 -4.39
CA GLU A 57 -2.69 -10.95 -5.44
C GLU A 57 -3.74 -10.29 -6.33
N GLU A 58 -4.70 -9.59 -5.75
CA GLU A 58 -5.74 -8.89 -6.52
C GLU A 58 -5.20 -7.75 -7.38
N ILE A 59 -4.24 -6.99 -6.85
CA ILE A 59 -3.72 -5.80 -7.52
C ILE A 59 -2.64 -6.15 -8.52
N LEU A 60 -1.75 -7.08 -8.19
CA LEU A 60 -0.56 -7.38 -8.99
C LEU A 60 -0.64 -8.71 -9.74
N SER A 61 -1.62 -9.55 -9.42
CA SER A 61 -1.78 -10.90 -9.98
C SER A 61 -0.58 -11.82 -9.72
N VAL A 62 0.12 -11.55 -8.62
CA VAL A 62 1.30 -12.31 -8.18
C VAL A 62 1.13 -12.64 -6.71
N GLU A 63 1.57 -13.82 -6.31
CA GLU A 63 1.58 -14.20 -4.90
C GLU A 63 2.64 -13.40 -4.14
N GLY A 64 2.23 -12.80 -3.01
CA GLY A 64 3.12 -12.06 -2.14
C GLY A 64 3.49 -12.84 -0.89
N ARG A 65 4.55 -12.42 -0.24
CA ARG A 65 5.04 -12.99 1.00
C ARG A 65 5.34 -11.86 1.97
N ILE A 66 4.90 -12.02 3.23
CA ILE A 66 5.20 -11.07 4.29
C ILE A 66 6.57 -11.38 4.88
N GLU A 67 7.41 -10.34 4.95
CA GLU A 67 8.71 -10.45 5.61
C GLU A 67 8.61 -10.01 7.07
N ARG A 68 7.97 -8.86 7.34
CA ARG A 68 7.79 -8.33 8.70
C ARG A 68 6.79 -7.18 8.73
N ILE A 69 6.32 -6.86 9.94
CA ILE A 69 5.57 -5.63 10.19
C ILE A 69 6.59 -4.50 10.35
N VAL A 70 6.35 -3.36 9.72
CA VAL A 70 7.27 -2.23 9.76
C VAL A 70 6.75 -1.07 10.60
N TYR A 71 5.46 -0.74 10.53
CA TYR A 71 4.85 0.28 11.39
C TYR A 71 3.33 0.12 11.44
N THR A 72 2.74 0.83 12.39
CA THR A 72 1.28 0.98 12.47
C THR A 72 0.95 2.47 12.41
N TRP A 73 -0.27 2.79 11.97
CA TRP A 73 -0.73 4.16 11.97
C TRP A 73 -2.19 4.24 12.40
N SER A 74 -2.60 5.45 12.77
CA SER A 74 -4.00 5.70 13.07
C SER A 74 -4.33 7.14 12.70
N ASN A 75 -5.49 7.34 12.08
CA ASN A 75 -5.99 8.68 11.81
C ASN A 75 -7.51 8.70 11.88
N MET A 76 -8.06 9.92 11.97
CA MET A 76 -9.50 10.15 12.02
C MET A 76 -9.96 10.73 10.70
N ILE A 77 -11.08 10.24 10.20
CA ILE A 77 -11.79 10.82 9.05
C ILE A 77 -13.24 11.02 9.53
N GLY A 78 -13.57 12.25 9.92
CA GLY A 78 -14.86 12.52 10.57
C GLY A 78 -14.99 11.73 11.86
N ASP A 79 -16.06 10.95 12.00
CA ASP A 79 -16.31 10.09 13.17
C ASP A 79 -15.67 8.71 13.03
N SER A 80 -14.99 8.43 11.94
CA SER A 80 -14.37 7.14 11.70
C SER A 80 -12.89 7.18 12.03
N GLN A 81 -12.43 6.14 12.71
CA GLN A 81 -11.00 5.94 12.97
C GLN A 81 -10.47 4.85 12.08
N CYS A 82 -9.42 5.18 11.34
CA CYS A 82 -8.68 4.20 10.57
C CYS A 82 -7.46 3.75 11.37
N VAL A 83 -7.32 2.45 11.57
CA VAL A 83 -6.13 1.85 12.18
C VAL A 83 -5.47 0.99 11.12
N GLY A 84 -4.20 1.20 10.90
CA GLY A 84 -3.49 0.51 9.84
C GLY A 84 -2.23 -0.21 10.30
N ILE A 85 -1.87 -1.24 9.54
CA ILE A 85 -0.64 -2.02 9.74
C ILE A 85 0.09 -2.07 8.40
N ALA A 86 1.35 -1.67 8.40
CA ALA A 86 2.19 -1.73 7.22
C ALA A 86 3.20 -2.88 7.33
N TYR A 87 3.33 -3.63 6.25
CA TYR A 87 4.21 -4.79 6.17
C TYR A 87 5.26 -4.57 5.09
N ILE A 88 6.46 -5.08 5.32
CA ILE A 88 7.44 -5.29 4.25
C ILE A 88 7.13 -6.64 3.64
N CYS A 89 6.98 -6.66 2.32
CA CYS A 89 6.61 -7.86 1.57
C CYS A 89 7.59 -8.09 0.41
N SER A 90 7.59 -9.30 -0.11
CA SER A 90 8.28 -9.66 -1.35
C SER A 90 7.31 -10.36 -2.29
N LEU A 91 7.66 -10.45 -3.56
CA LEU A 91 6.88 -11.17 -4.57
C LEU A 91 7.54 -12.48 -4.90
N GLU A 92 6.72 -13.53 -5.14
CA GLU A 92 7.23 -14.83 -5.60
C GLU A 92 7.82 -14.72 -6.99
N ASP A 93 7.20 -13.91 -7.87
CA ASP A 93 7.67 -13.71 -9.25
C ASP A 93 7.31 -12.29 -9.71
N ASP A 94 8.31 -11.41 -9.71
CA ASP A 94 8.13 -10.02 -10.11
C ASP A 94 8.01 -9.80 -11.62
N SER A 95 8.37 -10.82 -12.42
CA SER A 95 8.28 -10.72 -13.88
C SER A 95 6.86 -10.89 -14.42
N SER A 96 5.92 -11.30 -13.56
CA SER A 96 4.56 -11.66 -13.95
C SER A 96 3.50 -10.67 -13.49
N ILE A 97 3.88 -9.44 -13.14
CA ILE A 97 2.92 -8.44 -12.66
C ILE A 97 1.92 -8.08 -13.74
N ILE A 98 0.63 -8.26 -13.40
CA ILE A 98 -0.48 -7.82 -14.24
C ILE A 98 -1.39 -7.01 -13.33
N LEU A 99 -1.51 -5.71 -13.59
CA LEU A 99 -2.26 -4.80 -12.74
C LEU A 99 -3.76 -5.02 -12.84
N GLY A 100 -4.44 -4.89 -11.70
CA GLY A 100 -5.89 -4.83 -11.64
C GLY A 100 -6.41 -3.57 -12.33
N GLU A 101 -7.73 -3.51 -12.57
CA GLU A 101 -8.38 -2.44 -13.35
C GLU A 101 -8.23 -1.04 -12.76
N GLU A 102 -7.97 -0.93 -11.45
CA GLU A 102 -7.85 0.35 -10.77
C GLU A 102 -6.49 1.01 -10.96
N TYR A 103 -5.53 0.30 -11.54
CA TYR A 103 -4.15 0.75 -11.65
C TYR A 103 -3.69 0.71 -13.10
N VAL A 104 -2.81 1.64 -13.47
CA VAL A 104 -2.34 1.78 -14.86
C VAL A 104 -0.85 1.58 -15.03
N GLU A 105 -0.09 1.69 -13.96
CA GLU A 105 1.38 1.65 -14.02
C GLU A 105 1.96 1.15 -12.72
N TRP A 106 3.15 0.55 -12.78
CA TRP A 106 3.97 0.30 -11.59
C TRP A 106 5.40 0.72 -11.88
N GLU A 107 6.14 1.00 -10.79
CA GLU A 107 7.55 1.42 -10.89
C GLU A 107 8.30 0.89 -9.66
N TRP A 108 9.51 0.43 -9.87
CA TRP A 108 10.43 0.12 -8.79
C TRP A 108 11.23 1.38 -8.48
N VAL A 109 11.07 1.90 -7.26
CA VAL A 109 11.58 3.22 -6.87
C VAL A 109 12.50 3.11 -5.66
N GLU A 110 13.66 3.76 -5.72
CA GLU A 110 14.55 3.88 -4.59
C GLU A 110 13.92 4.77 -3.51
N ARG A 111 14.21 4.48 -2.25
CA ARG A 111 13.58 5.17 -1.12
C ARG A 111 13.77 6.69 -1.14
N ASP A 112 14.95 7.16 -1.48
CA ASP A 112 15.24 8.59 -1.52
C ASP A 112 14.48 9.33 -2.61
N ARG A 113 13.86 8.61 -3.55
CA ARG A 113 13.05 9.17 -4.61
C ARG A 113 11.55 9.11 -4.32
N PHE A 114 11.13 8.59 -3.18
CA PHE A 114 9.71 8.54 -2.83
C PHE A 114 9.02 9.90 -2.93
N PRO A 115 9.61 11.02 -2.47
CA PRO A 115 8.96 12.32 -2.58
C PRO A 115 8.67 12.78 -4.01
N GLU A 116 9.34 12.20 -5.01
CA GLU A 116 9.08 12.50 -6.41
C GLU A 116 7.80 11.83 -6.93
N TYR A 117 7.33 10.77 -6.25
CA TYR A 117 6.18 9.96 -6.64
C TYR A 117 5.01 10.11 -5.68
N ILE A 118 5.27 9.94 -4.39
CA ILE A 118 4.23 9.93 -3.35
C ILE A 118 3.91 11.37 -2.94
N GLU A 119 2.69 11.82 -3.24
CA GLU A 119 2.23 13.15 -2.87
C GLU A 119 1.66 13.21 -1.46
N ASN A 120 1.22 12.07 -0.94
CA ASN A 120 0.63 11.98 0.39
C ASN A 120 1.69 12.15 1.47
N LYS A 121 1.71 13.34 2.09
CA LYS A 121 2.70 13.68 3.11
C LYS A 121 2.58 12.87 4.38
N TYR A 122 1.39 12.38 4.70
CA TYR A 122 1.20 11.51 5.87
C TYR A 122 1.96 10.20 5.70
N VAL A 123 1.92 9.62 4.51
CA VAL A 123 2.67 8.40 4.19
C VAL A 123 4.17 8.66 4.29
N LEU A 124 4.65 9.75 3.72
CA LEU A 124 6.08 10.10 3.79
C LEU A 124 6.55 10.33 5.24
N ASN A 125 5.74 10.99 6.04
CA ASN A 125 6.04 11.23 7.45
C ASN A 125 6.09 9.92 8.25
N ASP A 126 5.18 8.99 7.95
CA ASP A 126 5.15 7.69 8.63
C ASP A 126 6.43 6.89 8.38
N LEU A 127 7.04 7.05 7.22
CA LEU A 127 8.26 6.32 6.85
C LEU A 127 9.52 6.94 7.42
N GLU A 128 9.47 8.18 7.88
CA GLU A 128 10.62 8.93 8.34
C GLU A 128 11.27 8.25 9.55
N GLY A 129 12.57 8.00 9.47
CA GLY A 129 13.31 7.36 10.53
C GLY A 129 13.17 5.85 10.64
N LEU A 130 12.37 5.22 9.76
CA LEU A 130 12.17 3.77 9.78
C LEU A 130 13.16 3.04 8.87
N GLU A 131 13.51 1.85 9.27
CA GLU A 131 14.25 0.90 8.42
C GLU A 131 13.24 0.11 7.58
N LEU A 132 13.42 0.16 6.27
CA LEU A 132 12.55 -0.56 5.35
C LEU A 132 13.25 -1.73 4.66
#